data_f54490a61971b88f895eff6bf5fa0ec5
#
_entry.id   f54490a61971b88f895eff6bf5fa0ec5
#
_cell.length_a   1.000
_cell.length_b   1.000
_cell.length_c   1.000
_cell.angle_alpha   90.00
_cell.angle_beta   90.00
_cell.angle_gamma   90.00
#
_symmetry.space_group_name_H-M   'P 1'
#
loop_
_entity.id
_entity.type
_entity.pdbx_description
1 polymer ?
#
loop_
_entity_poly.entity_id
_entity_poly.type
_entity_poly.pdbx_seq_one_letter_code
_entity_poly.pdbx_strand_id
1 'polypeptide(L)'
;RPVFNAAYRILGNMDDAADATQTVFLKVFENIGKYNQEFKFFSWVYRIAVNESLNQVQKRRRQEPLDDGQASPWQGPAETLDSKRRCKRVQDAMMLLNDDYRTVVVLKHMSGCSYQEISEILQLPEKTVKSRLYSARQLLKKKLQHEEAENKGC
;
A
#
# COMPACT_ATOMS: atom_id res chain seq x y z
N ARG A 1 4.39 4.72 -12.70
CA ARG A 1 3.50 3.55 -12.50
C ARG A 1 3.75 2.84 -11.15
N PRO A 2 4.99 2.49 -10.74
CA PRO A 2 5.22 1.83 -9.45
C PRO A 2 4.74 2.64 -8.23
N VAL A 3 5.01 3.93 -8.20
CA VAL A 3 4.57 4.84 -7.12
C VAL A 3 3.05 4.89 -7.02
N PHE A 4 2.36 5.04 -8.16
CA PHE A 4 0.89 5.02 -8.20
C PHE A 4 0.33 3.69 -7.68
N ASN A 5 0.89 2.56 -8.09
CA ASN A 5 0.44 1.25 -7.63
C ASN A 5 0.60 1.09 -6.11
N ALA A 6 1.73 1.52 -5.55
CA ALA A 6 1.95 1.49 -4.12
C ALA A 6 0.96 2.40 -3.37
N ALA A 7 0.78 3.63 -3.84
CA ALA A 7 -0.19 4.57 -3.27
C ALA A 7 -1.62 4.02 -3.33
N TYR A 8 -2.04 3.47 -4.46
CA TYR A 8 -3.35 2.84 -4.61
C TYR A 8 -3.56 1.68 -3.63
N ARG A 9 -2.57 0.82 -3.47
CA ARG A 9 -2.66 -0.31 -2.54
C ARG A 9 -2.77 0.13 -1.08
N ILE A 10 -2.14 1.23 -0.72
CA ILE A 10 -2.21 1.81 0.63
C ILE A 10 -3.54 2.55 0.84
N LEU A 11 -3.94 3.38 -0.12
CA LEU A 11 -5.11 4.27 -0.02
C LEU A 11 -6.44 3.59 -0.34
N GLY A 12 -6.44 2.61 -1.24
CA GLY A 12 -7.63 1.90 -1.69
C GLY A 12 -8.54 2.70 -2.64
N ASN A 13 -8.13 3.89 -3.06
CA ASN A 13 -8.89 4.78 -3.92
C ASN A 13 -8.00 5.32 -5.05
N MET A 14 -8.52 5.30 -6.29
CA MET A 14 -7.75 5.72 -7.47
C MET A 14 -7.48 7.22 -7.53
N ASP A 15 -8.47 8.02 -7.17
CA ASP A 15 -8.35 9.48 -7.20
C ASP A 15 -7.35 9.95 -6.16
N ASP A 16 -7.44 9.41 -4.94
CA ASP A 16 -6.47 9.69 -3.88
C ASP A 16 -5.05 9.22 -4.27
N ALA A 17 -4.93 8.07 -4.92
CA ALA A 17 -3.65 7.55 -5.40
C ALA A 17 -3.05 8.43 -6.52
N ALA A 18 -3.87 8.97 -7.40
CA ALA A 18 -3.44 9.91 -8.43
C ALA A 18 -2.95 11.22 -7.81
N ASP A 19 -3.70 11.77 -6.86
CA ASP A 19 -3.32 12.99 -6.14
C ASP A 19 -2.04 12.80 -5.33
N ALA A 20 -1.93 11.69 -4.61
CA ALA A 20 -0.71 11.34 -3.87
C ALA A 20 0.49 11.22 -4.80
N THR A 21 0.32 10.59 -5.96
CA THR A 21 1.38 10.40 -6.96
C THR A 21 1.88 11.74 -7.48
N GLN A 22 0.99 12.67 -7.81
CA GLN A 22 1.36 14.02 -8.24
C GLN A 22 2.14 14.75 -7.14
N THR A 23 1.66 14.70 -5.91
CA THR A 23 2.33 15.32 -4.76
C THR A 23 3.72 14.71 -4.53
N VAL A 24 3.86 13.39 -4.69
CA VAL A 24 5.16 12.71 -4.57
C VAL A 24 6.15 13.23 -5.60
N PHE A 25 5.76 13.33 -6.87
CA PHE A 25 6.66 13.84 -7.91
C PHE A 25 7.04 15.29 -7.72
N LEU A 26 6.12 16.15 -7.25
CA LEU A 26 6.45 17.53 -6.88
C LEU A 26 7.46 17.56 -5.74
N LYS A 27 7.27 16.78 -4.67
CA LYS A 27 8.20 16.67 -3.56
C LYS A 27 9.57 16.12 -3.97
N VAL A 28 9.59 15.13 -4.87
CA VAL A 28 10.84 14.60 -5.45
C VAL A 28 11.58 15.73 -6.20
N PHE A 29 10.90 16.45 -7.06
CA PHE A 29 11.49 17.56 -7.82
C PHE A 29 12.04 18.66 -6.90
N GLU A 30 11.27 19.10 -5.91
CA GLU A 30 11.66 20.13 -4.96
C GLU A 30 12.85 19.73 -4.08
N ASN A 31 13.01 18.45 -3.78
CA ASN A 31 14.01 17.94 -2.85
C ASN A 31 15.12 17.12 -3.52
N ILE A 32 15.19 17.08 -4.84
CA ILE A 32 16.20 16.29 -5.56
C ILE A 32 17.64 16.70 -5.17
N GLY A 33 17.87 17.97 -4.88
CA GLY A 33 19.17 18.48 -4.41
C GLY A 33 19.56 18.00 -3.02
N LYS A 34 18.62 17.51 -2.23
CA LYS A 34 18.85 16.96 -0.88
C LYS A 34 18.96 15.43 -0.86
N TYR A 35 18.79 14.80 -2.03
CA TYR A 35 18.90 13.35 -2.14
C TYR A 35 20.34 12.90 -1.83
N ASN A 36 20.45 11.99 -0.85
CA ASN A 36 21.74 11.38 -0.52
C ASN A 36 21.97 10.14 -1.40
N GLN A 37 23.04 10.18 -2.22
CA GLN A 37 23.40 9.10 -3.15
C GLN A 37 23.88 7.80 -2.46
N GLU A 38 24.11 7.82 -1.15
CA GLU A 38 24.41 6.60 -0.38
C GLU A 38 23.21 5.64 -0.31
N PHE A 39 22.00 6.15 -0.48
CA PHE A 39 20.77 5.37 -0.51
C PHE A 39 20.28 5.20 -1.95
N LYS A 40 19.59 4.09 -2.22
CA LYS A 40 18.96 3.90 -3.53
C LYS A 40 17.91 4.96 -3.79
N PHE A 41 17.96 5.58 -4.95
CA PHE A 41 16.97 6.59 -5.37
C PHE A 41 15.53 6.08 -5.25
N PHE A 42 15.30 4.84 -5.64
CA PHE A 42 14.01 4.17 -5.53
C PHE A 42 13.50 4.14 -4.08
N SER A 43 14.34 3.77 -3.10
CA SER A 43 13.95 3.74 -1.68
C SER A 43 13.60 5.14 -1.17
N TRP A 44 14.34 6.15 -1.59
CA TRP A 44 14.06 7.52 -1.24
C TRP A 44 12.70 8.01 -1.80
N VAL A 45 12.40 7.72 -3.07
CA VAL A 45 11.11 8.06 -3.70
C VAL A 45 9.96 7.31 -3.00
N TYR A 46 10.14 6.01 -2.73
CA TYR A 46 9.13 5.22 -2.02
C TYR A 46 8.86 5.70 -0.61
N ARG A 47 9.87 6.17 0.09
CA ARG A 47 9.70 6.80 1.40
C ARG A 47 8.79 8.02 1.32
N ILE A 48 8.99 8.87 0.33
CA ILE A 48 8.12 10.02 0.09
C ILE A 48 6.69 9.54 -0.23
N ALA A 49 6.55 8.53 -1.10
CA ALA A 49 5.26 7.98 -1.50
C ALA A 49 4.47 7.36 -0.34
N VAL A 50 5.14 6.57 0.50
CA VAL A 50 4.53 5.98 1.70
C VAL A 50 4.08 7.04 2.68
N ASN A 51 4.94 8.00 2.98
CA ASN A 51 4.63 9.09 3.91
C ASN A 51 3.44 9.91 3.40
N GLU A 52 3.40 10.24 2.11
CA GLU A 52 2.28 10.98 1.52
C GLU A 52 0.98 10.18 1.59
N SER A 53 1.02 8.90 1.23
CA SER A 53 -0.15 8.03 1.29
C SER A 53 -0.69 7.89 2.73
N LEU A 54 0.18 7.69 3.71
CA LEU A 54 -0.21 7.59 5.11
C LEU A 54 -0.77 8.92 5.66
N ASN A 55 -0.20 10.04 5.26
CA ASN A 55 -0.73 11.36 5.62
C ASN A 55 -2.15 11.57 5.06
N GLN A 56 -2.41 11.14 3.84
CA GLN A 56 -3.75 11.21 3.25
C GLN A 56 -4.74 10.29 3.96
N VAL A 57 -4.35 9.07 4.32
CA VAL A 57 -5.18 8.18 5.14
C VAL A 57 -5.58 8.84 6.45
N GLN A 58 -4.63 9.44 7.16
CA GLN A 58 -4.89 10.11 8.43
C GLN A 58 -5.78 11.35 8.27
N LYS A 59 -5.55 12.14 7.22
CA LYS A 59 -6.37 13.30 6.90
C LYS A 59 -7.82 12.91 6.63
N ARG A 60 -8.04 11.87 5.83
CA ARG A 60 -9.36 11.33 5.51
C ARG A 60 -10.10 10.88 6.77
N ARG A 61 -9.45 10.13 7.67
CA ARG A 61 -10.04 9.70 8.93
C ARG A 61 -10.47 10.84 9.84
N ARG A 62 -9.79 11.98 9.78
CA ARG A 62 -10.18 13.17 10.54
C ARG A 62 -11.37 13.91 9.94
N GLN A 63 -11.52 13.86 8.63
CA GLN A 63 -12.55 14.59 7.89
C GLN A 63 -13.84 13.79 7.75
N GLU A 64 -13.77 12.46 7.65
CA GLU A 64 -14.88 11.55 7.42
C GLU A 64 -14.87 10.42 8.46
N PRO A 65 -15.43 10.64 9.68
CA PRO A 65 -15.32 9.63 10.74
C PRO A 65 -16.02 8.31 10.45
N LEU A 66 -16.94 8.21 9.48
CA LEU A 66 -17.80 7.03 9.28
C LEU A 66 -18.25 6.78 7.83
N ASP A 67 -17.61 7.32 6.82
CA ASP A 67 -17.97 6.95 5.46
C ASP A 67 -17.05 5.82 4.97
N ASP A 68 -17.60 4.62 4.86
CA ASP A 68 -17.03 3.48 4.16
C ASP A 68 -16.98 3.82 2.66
N GLY A 69 -16.12 4.76 2.31
CA GLY A 69 -15.95 5.24 0.93
C GLY A 69 -15.73 4.05 0.01
N GLN A 70 -16.67 3.85 -0.90
CA GLN A 70 -16.57 2.81 -1.92
C GLN A 70 -15.26 2.98 -2.67
N ALA A 71 -14.35 2.03 -2.47
CA ALA A 71 -13.11 1.97 -3.23
C ALA A 71 -13.46 1.89 -4.72
N SER A 72 -13.06 2.91 -5.49
CA SER A 72 -13.19 2.86 -6.94
C SER A 72 -12.35 1.71 -7.48
N PRO A 73 -12.94 0.76 -8.24
CA PRO A 73 -12.21 -0.44 -8.66
C PRO A 73 -11.09 -0.06 -9.64
N TRP A 74 -9.90 -0.54 -9.35
CA TRP A 74 -8.77 -0.41 -10.26
C TRP A 74 -9.05 -1.18 -11.56
N GLN A 75 -9.05 -0.47 -12.66
CA GLN A 75 -9.11 -1.06 -14.00
C GLN A 75 -7.67 -1.23 -14.52
N GLY A 76 -7.05 -2.35 -14.16
CA GLY A 76 -5.79 -2.77 -14.74
C GLY A 76 -5.93 -3.17 -16.21
N PRO A 77 -4.80 -3.41 -16.93
CA PRO A 77 -4.83 -3.88 -18.31
C PRO A 77 -5.64 -5.18 -18.44
N ALA A 78 -6.22 -5.42 -19.62
CA ALA A 78 -7.20 -6.46 -19.93
C ALA A 78 -6.91 -7.82 -19.29
N GLU A 79 -7.45 -8.01 -18.10
CA GLU A 79 -7.40 -9.26 -17.36
C GLU A 79 -8.77 -9.95 -17.42
N THR A 80 -8.76 -11.26 -17.27
CA THR A 80 -9.99 -12.04 -17.20
C THR A 80 -10.85 -11.59 -16.00
N LEU A 81 -12.18 -11.80 -16.08
CA LEU A 81 -13.10 -11.48 -14.98
C LEU A 81 -12.66 -12.14 -13.65
N ASP A 82 -12.08 -13.33 -13.71
CA ASP A 82 -11.62 -14.06 -12.53
C ASP A 82 -10.37 -13.44 -11.92
N SER A 83 -9.45 -12.89 -12.73
CA SER A 83 -8.29 -12.18 -12.20
C SER A 83 -8.68 -10.85 -11.55
N LYS A 84 -9.63 -10.13 -12.13
CA LYS A 84 -10.18 -8.90 -11.54
C LYS A 84 -10.85 -9.16 -10.20
N ARG A 85 -11.63 -10.22 -10.08
CA ARG A 85 -12.27 -10.64 -8.82
C ARG A 85 -11.22 -11.00 -7.76
N ARG A 86 -10.18 -11.74 -8.13
CA ARG A 86 -9.07 -12.07 -7.21
C ARG A 86 -8.32 -10.83 -6.75
N CYS A 87 -7.99 -9.92 -7.66
CA CYS A 87 -7.32 -8.66 -7.32
C CYS A 87 -8.17 -7.80 -6.38
N LYS A 88 -9.48 -7.74 -6.62
CA LYS A 88 -10.41 -7.02 -5.74
C LYS A 88 -10.44 -7.65 -4.35
N ARG A 89 -10.59 -8.98 -4.24
CA ARG A 89 -10.59 -9.68 -2.95
C ARG A 89 -9.32 -9.41 -2.14
N VAL A 90 -8.16 -9.48 -2.79
CA VAL A 90 -6.89 -9.16 -2.13
C VAL A 90 -6.86 -7.71 -1.66
N GLN A 91 -7.31 -6.77 -2.50
CA GLN A 91 -7.37 -5.35 -2.14
C GLN A 91 -8.32 -5.12 -0.95
N ASP A 92 -9.49 -5.71 -0.97
CA ASP A 92 -10.47 -5.59 0.12
C ASP A 92 -9.90 -6.17 1.43
N ALA A 93 -9.25 -7.33 1.39
CA ALA A 93 -8.57 -7.91 2.55
C ALA A 93 -7.42 -7.02 3.06
N MET A 94 -6.66 -6.40 2.15
CA MET A 94 -5.60 -5.46 2.48
C MET A 94 -6.14 -4.24 3.22
N MET A 95 -7.30 -3.72 2.82
CA MET A 95 -7.92 -2.56 3.46
C MET A 95 -8.40 -2.85 4.90
N LEU A 96 -8.58 -4.12 5.26
CA LEU A 96 -8.90 -4.55 6.62
C LEU A 96 -7.68 -4.62 7.56
N LEU A 97 -6.46 -4.56 7.01
CA LEU A 97 -5.24 -4.44 7.81
C LEU A 97 -5.08 -3.02 8.33
N ASN A 98 -4.41 -2.88 9.49
CA ASN A 98 -3.96 -1.56 9.91
C ASN A 98 -2.91 -0.99 8.92
N ASP A 99 -2.64 0.30 9.00
CA ASP A 99 -1.77 1.00 8.05
C ASP A 99 -0.34 0.44 8.05
N ASP A 100 0.20 0.12 9.22
CA ASP A 100 1.54 -0.43 9.38
C ASP A 100 1.69 -1.79 8.70
N TYR A 101 0.73 -2.68 8.91
CA TYR A 101 0.72 -4.01 8.29
C TYR A 101 0.48 -3.94 6.78
N ARG A 102 -0.45 -3.11 6.35
CA ARG A 102 -0.72 -2.90 4.92
C ARG A 102 0.52 -2.39 4.20
N THR A 103 1.19 -1.40 4.76
CA THR A 103 2.37 -0.79 4.16
C THR A 103 3.51 -1.78 3.97
N VAL A 104 3.84 -2.59 4.97
CA VAL A 104 4.91 -3.59 4.83
C VAL A 104 4.57 -4.67 3.81
N VAL A 105 3.31 -5.08 3.72
CA VAL A 105 2.84 -6.05 2.72
C VAL A 105 2.95 -5.46 1.30
N VAL A 106 2.52 -4.22 1.10
CA VAL A 106 2.63 -3.53 -0.18
C VAL A 106 4.09 -3.43 -0.63
N LEU A 107 4.97 -2.98 0.24
CA LEU A 107 6.39 -2.83 -0.08
C LEU A 107 7.06 -4.18 -0.38
N LYS A 108 6.77 -5.22 0.40
CA LYS A 108 7.40 -6.52 0.22
C LYS A 108 6.86 -7.28 -1.00
N HIS A 109 5.56 -7.42 -1.11
CA HIS A 109 4.93 -8.34 -2.06
C HIS A 109 4.51 -7.70 -3.38
N MET A 110 4.19 -6.41 -3.36
CA MET A 110 3.70 -5.71 -4.55
C MET A 110 4.76 -4.80 -5.18
N SER A 111 5.64 -4.22 -4.37
CA SER A 111 6.74 -3.38 -4.86
C SER A 111 8.08 -4.11 -4.97
N GLY A 112 8.18 -5.34 -4.46
CA GLY A 112 9.36 -6.18 -4.56
C GLY A 112 10.57 -5.71 -3.74
N CYS A 113 10.36 -4.91 -2.69
CA CYS A 113 11.43 -4.40 -1.85
C CYS A 113 12.05 -5.51 -0.97
N SER A 114 13.35 -5.44 -0.75
CA SER A 114 14.05 -6.27 0.24
C SER A 114 13.70 -5.80 1.67
N TYR A 115 13.99 -6.62 2.67
CA TYR A 115 13.82 -6.22 4.08
C TYR A 115 14.66 -4.99 4.43
N GLN A 116 15.87 -4.90 3.89
CA GLN A 116 16.74 -3.74 4.08
C GLN A 116 16.14 -2.49 3.45
N GLU A 117 15.64 -2.57 2.23
CA GLU A 117 14.98 -1.45 1.54
C GLU A 117 13.72 -0.98 2.31
N ILE A 118 12.92 -1.90 2.80
CA ILE A 118 11.74 -1.56 3.62
C ILE A 118 12.16 -0.90 4.94
N SER A 119 13.21 -1.41 5.58
CA SER A 119 13.79 -0.82 6.78
C SER A 119 14.21 0.64 6.54
N GLU A 120 14.86 0.92 5.42
CA GLU A 120 15.26 2.27 5.00
C GLU A 120 14.05 3.17 4.67
N ILE A 121 13.08 2.64 3.95
CA ILE A 121 11.85 3.36 3.56
C ILE A 121 11.04 3.77 4.78
N LEU A 122 10.83 2.84 5.72
CA LEU A 122 9.99 3.05 6.90
C LEU A 122 10.77 3.57 8.11
N GLN A 123 12.08 3.62 8.05
CA GLN A 123 12.96 3.96 9.17
C GLN A 123 12.70 3.11 10.41
N LEU A 124 12.62 1.80 10.18
CA LEU A 124 12.41 0.79 11.21
C LEU A 124 13.52 -0.26 11.15
N PRO A 125 13.87 -0.90 12.27
CA PRO A 125 14.77 -2.05 12.24
C PRO A 125 14.22 -3.19 11.36
N GLU A 126 15.08 -3.90 10.67
CA GLU A 126 14.67 -5.07 9.85
C GLU A 126 13.89 -6.11 10.66
N LYS A 127 14.27 -6.30 11.92
CA LYS A 127 13.55 -7.18 12.85
C LYS A 127 12.08 -6.79 12.99
N THR A 128 11.79 -5.50 13.09
CA THR A 128 10.43 -4.97 13.18
C THR A 128 9.69 -5.16 11.85
N VAL A 129 10.34 -4.95 10.72
CA VAL A 129 9.77 -5.22 9.38
C VAL A 129 9.37 -6.69 9.26
N LYS A 130 10.25 -7.61 9.61
CA LYS A 130 9.98 -9.06 9.57
C LYS A 130 8.81 -9.45 10.49
N SER A 131 8.78 -8.91 11.70
CA SER A 131 7.72 -9.15 12.69
C SER A 131 6.36 -8.64 12.17
N ARG A 132 6.30 -7.43 11.63
CA ARG A 132 5.08 -6.86 11.05
C ARG A 132 4.60 -7.67 9.84
N LEU A 133 5.50 -8.11 8.97
CA LEU A 133 5.17 -8.96 7.83
C LEU A 133 4.60 -10.29 8.25
N TYR A 134 5.19 -10.93 9.25
CA TYR A 134 4.67 -12.18 9.79
C TYR A 134 3.23 -12.02 10.30
N SER A 135 2.99 -11.02 11.15
CA SER A 135 1.66 -10.74 11.70
C SER A 135 0.66 -10.37 10.61
N ALA A 136 1.06 -9.54 9.66
CA ALA A 136 0.22 -9.13 8.54
C ALA A 136 -0.19 -10.31 7.66
N ARG A 137 0.74 -11.21 7.34
CA ARG A 137 0.47 -12.43 6.58
C ARG A 137 -0.50 -13.37 7.28
N GLN A 138 -0.37 -13.53 8.61
CA GLN A 138 -1.30 -14.34 9.39
C GLN A 138 -2.72 -13.77 9.36
N LEU A 139 -2.86 -12.46 9.50
CA LEU A 139 -4.16 -11.78 9.41
C LEU A 139 -4.77 -11.87 8.01
N LEU A 140 -4.00 -11.68 6.97
CA LEU A 140 -4.46 -11.82 5.58
C LEU A 140 -4.92 -13.24 5.30
N LYS A 141 -4.15 -14.23 5.73
CA LYS A 141 -4.51 -15.64 5.56
C LYS A 141 -5.86 -15.95 6.20
N LYS A 142 -6.08 -15.50 7.45
CA LYS A 142 -7.36 -15.68 8.14
C LYS A 142 -8.52 -15.01 7.40
N LYS A 143 -8.35 -13.78 6.95
CA LYS A 143 -9.40 -13.03 6.23
C LYS A 143 -9.77 -13.68 4.91
N LEU A 144 -8.79 -14.09 4.11
CA LEU A 144 -9.02 -14.75 2.83
C LEU A 144 -9.65 -16.14 2.98
N GLN A 145 -9.27 -16.90 4.02
CA GLN A 145 -9.90 -18.20 4.31
C GLN A 145 -11.35 -18.06 4.77
N HIS A 146 -11.68 -17.02 5.54
CA HIS A 146 -13.04 -16.78 6.00
C HIS A 146 -13.97 -16.47 4.84
N GLU A 147 -13.53 -15.65 3.90
CA GLU A 147 -14.30 -15.33 2.68
C GLU A 147 -14.52 -16.57 1.79
N GLU A 148 -13.52 -17.46 1.70
CA GLU A 148 -13.67 -18.72 0.94
C GLU A 148 -14.69 -19.66 1.59
N ALA A 149 -14.75 -19.71 2.91
CA ALA A 149 -15.71 -20.52 3.65
C ALA A 149 -17.15 -19.98 3.48
N GLU A 150 -17.34 -18.66 3.51
CA GLU A 150 -18.63 -18.03 3.27
C GLU A 150 -19.13 -18.22 1.84
N ASN A 151 -18.25 -18.17 0.84
CA ASN A 151 -18.58 -18.41 -0.56
C ASN A 151 -18.90 -19.87 -0.87
N LYS A 152 -18.40 -20.82 -0.08
CA LYS A 152 -18.72 -22.25 -0.23
C LYS A 152 -19.98 -22.68 0.54
N GLY A 153 -20.46 -21.84 1.44
CA GLY A 153 -21.67 -22.07 2.23
C GLY A 153 -22.97 -21.61 1.59
N CYS A 154 -22.89 -21.05 0.38
CA CYS A 154 -24.08 -20.67 -0.41
C CYS A 154 -24.40 -21.69 -1.49
#